data_04a1b6335a14d6e39a5b39744aac7487
#
_entry.id   04a1b6335a14d6e39a5b39744aac7487
#
_cell.length_a   1.000
_cell.length_b   1.000
_cell.length_c   1.000
_cell.angle_alpha   90.00
_cell.angle_beta   90.00
_cell.angle_gamma   90.00
#
_symmetry.space_group_name_H-M   'P 1'
#
loop_
_entity.id
_entity.type
_entity.pdbx_description
1 polymer ?
#
loop_
_entity_poly.entity_id
_entity_poly.type
_entity_poly.pdbx_seq_one_letter_code
_entity_poly.pdbx_strand_id
1 'polypeptide(L)'
;SSAITAFVFYSRIYQSNISLDYQKEVFIYIPTGAIFEDVLHQLTNKGIIINSSSFRWISERKYYTNNIKSGRYLIKDGMNNNELVNLLRSGRQTPVNVVFNNVRTKEEFASNIAHQIELDSVQILEAMLDTAFLNPLGLNAYTVSSLFIPNTYEFYWNTNVTSFLSRMVAEHHHFWNDSRKAKAKLLNLTKEEVVTLASIVEKETLQKSEQPVVAGLYLNRLKKSMKLQSDPTVIFAIGDFSIRRVLKKDLKYDSPYNTYKHKGLPIGPISLPSIQAIDAVLNYQKHDYLFMCAKEDFSGYHNFAQTAIQHYANAAKYRKALNDRNIKR
;
A
#
# COMPACT_ATOMS: atom_id res chain seq x y z
N SER A 1 57.52 15.19 21.08
CA SER A 1 56.90 15.66 19.82
C SER A 1 56.14 14.53 19.08
N SER A 2 56.78 13.42 18.68
CA SER A 2 56.18 12.32 17.90
C SER A 2 55.01 11.62 18.62
N ALA A 3 55.08 11.38 19.93
CA ALA A 3 54.00 10.70 20.68
C ALA A 3 52.71 11.55 20.76
N ILE A 4 52.83 12.86 20.91
CA ILE A 4 51.67 13.78 20.92
C ILE A 4 50.98 13.79 19.54
N THR A 5 51.78 13.83 18.48
CA THR A 5 51.28 13.79 17.12
C THR A 5 50.55 12.46 16.84
N ALA A 6 51.12 11.33 17.24
CA ALA A 6 50.49 10.00 17.10
C ALA A 6 49.19 9.91 17.90
N PHE A 7 49.14 10.45 19.12
CA PHE A 7 47.93 10.49 19.95
C PHE A 7 46.84 11.35 19.31
N VAL A 8 47.15 12.50 18.74
CA VAL A 8 46.19 13.37 18.05
C VAL A 8 45.62 12.67 16.83
N PHE A 9 46.43 11.96 16.05
CA PHE A 9 45.95 11.16 14.90
C PHE A 9 45.07 10.02 15.37
N TYR A 10 45.48 9.28 16.39
CA TYR A 10 44.70 8.18 16.94
C TYR A 10 43.32 8.65 17.45
N SER A 11 43.28 9.74 18.21
CA SER A 11 42.05 10.28 18.74
C SER A 11 41.08 10.76 17.65
N ARG A 12 41.57 11.42 16.60
CA ARG A 12 40.74 11.85 15.46
C ARG A 12 40.08 10.68 14.71
N ILE A 13 40.69 9.50 14.73
CA ILE A 13 40.25 8.33 13.97
C ILE A 13 39.35 7.44 14.82
N TYR A 14 39.78 7.13 16.06
CA TYR A 14 39.21 6.03 16.86
C TYR A 14 38.50 6.49 18.14
N GLN A 15 38.63 7.74 18.55
CA GLN A 15 37.83 8.26 19.64
C GLN A 15 36.41 8.46 19.18
N SER A 16 35.42 8.16 20.06
CA SER A 16 34.00 8.41 19.77
C SER A 16 33.80 9.85 19.32
N ASN A 17 33.10 10.00 18.18
CA ASN A 17 32.75 11.32 17.61
C ASN A 17 31.26 11.44 17.36
N ILE A 18 30.48 10.39 17.67
CA ILE A 18 29.05 10.38 17.60
C ILE A 18 28.45 10.37 18.99
N SER A 19 27.54 11.33 19.22
CA SER A 19 26.74 11.41 20.45
C SER A 19 25.28 11.56 20.08
N LEU A 20 24.44 10.68 20.60
CA LEU A 20 22.99 10.65 20.34
C LEU A 20 22.18 10.97 21.61
N ASP A 21 22.79 11.67 22.56
CA ASP A 21 22.24 12.00 23.87
C ASP A 21 21.71 10.75 24.59
N TYR A 22 20.37 10.56 24.60
CA TYR A 22 19.73 9.41 25.27
C TYR A 22 19.32 8.29 24.30
N GLN A 23 19.58 8.44 22.99
CA GLN A 23 19.24 7.44 21.99
C GLN A 23 20.41 6.50 21.74
N LYS A 24 20.11 5.20 21.56
CA LYS A 24 21.16 4.23 21.21
C LYS A 24 21.53 4.27 19.74
N GLU A 25 20.58 4.67 18.90
CA GLU A 25 20.73 4.66 17.44
C GLU A 25 19.78 5.66 16.77
N VAL A 26 20.16 6.14 15.60
CA VAL A 26 19.36 7.06 14.77
C VAL A 26 19.54 6.74 13.30
N PHE A 27 18.50 6.97 12.51
CA PHE A 27 18.60 6.91 11.05
C PHE A 27 18.93 8.27 10.46
N ILE A 28 19.89 8.29 9.54
CA ILE A 28 20.10 9.41 8.62
C ILE A 28 19.72 9.00 7.20
N TYR A 29 19.28 9.99 6.43
CA TYR A 29 18.84 9.83 5.06
C TYR A 29 19.70 10.73 4.18
N ILE A 30 20.53 10.14 3.33
CA ILE A 30 21.38 10.86 2.38
C ILE A 30 20.68 10.84 1.04
N PRO A 31 20.18 11.98 0.54
CA PRO A 31 19.45 12.03 -0.73
C PRO A 31 20.30 11.65 -1.93
N THR A 32 19.62 11.21 -2.99
CA THR A 32 20.24 10.97 -4.29
C THR A 32 20.79 12.30 -4.84
N GLY A 33 22.08 12.29 -5.23
CA GLY A 33 22.77 13.48 -5.68
C GLY A 33 23.38 14.36 -4.56
N ALA A 34 23.23 13.99 -3.28
CA ALA A 34 23.84 14.71 -2.17
C ALA A 34 25.38 14.77 -2.29
N ILE A 35 25.95 15.90 -1.93
CA ILE A 35 27.40 16.09 -1.82
C ILE A 35 27.86 15.97 -0.37
N PHE A 36 29.17 15.95 -0.15
CA PHE A 36 29.75 15.81 1.20
C PHE A 36 29.28 16.90 2.19
N GLU A 37 29.14 18.13 1.73
CA GLU A 37 28.68 19.23 2.57
C GLU A 37 27.23 19.00 3.07
N ASP A 38 26.36 18.41 2.27
CA ASP A 38 24.99 18.07 2.69
C ASP A 38 25.01 17.05 3.83
N VAL A 39 25.88 16.03 3.72
CA VAL A 39 26.03 15.00 4.75
C VAL A 39 26.58 15.62 6.04
N LEU A 40 27.64 16.44 5.94
CA LEU A 40 28.23 17.11 7.08
C LEU A 40 27.23 18.04 7.77
N HIS A 41 26.52 18.85 6.99
CA HIS A 41 25.46 19.74 7.48
C HIS A 41 24.37 18.99 8.21
N GLN A 42 23.89 17.87 7.63
CA GLN A 42 22.86 17.05 8.25
C GLN A 42 23.32 16.46 9.60
N LEU A 43 24.54 15.92 9.67
CA LEU A 43 25.11 15.36 10.90
C LEU A 43 25.32 16.43 11.98
N THR A 44 25.73 17.62 11.58
CA THR A 44 25.99 18.75 12.50
C THR A 44 24.67 19.34 13.01
N ASN A 45 23.70 19.62 12.13
CA ASN A 45 22.44 20.23 12.53
C ASN A 45 21.58 19.32 13.42
N LYS A 46 21.71 18.03 13.25
CA LYS A 46 21.04 17.06 14.13
C LYS A 46 21.78 16.81 15.43
N GLY A 47 22.91 17.48 15.65
CA GLY A 47 23.74 17.30 16.87
C GLY A 47 24.35 15.89 16.98
N ILE A 48 24.41 15.12 15.86
CA ILE A 48 24.91 13.75 15.86
C ILE A 48 26.44 13.71 16.02
N ILE A 49 27.13 14.68 15.41
CA ILE A 49 28.58 14.70 15.36
C ILE A 49 29.16 15.70 16.38
N ILE A 50 30.14 15.25 17.19
CA ILE A 50 30.79 16.08 18.22
C ILE A 50 31.79 17.04 17.59
N ASN A 51 32.64 16.55 16.69
CA ASN A 51 33.70 17.31 16.05
C ASN A 51 33.68 17.14 14.53
N SER A 52 33.08 18.11 13.85
CA SER A 52 32.91 18.12 12.39
C SER A 52 34.26 18.21 11.64
N SER A 53 35.27 18.92 12.22
CA SER A 53 36.56 19.03 11.57
C SER A 53 37.33 17.71 11.55
N SER A 54 37.23 16.89 12.59
CA SER A 54 37.85 15.57 12.62
C SER A 54 37.16 14.60 11.64
N PHE A 55 35.79 14.68 11.50
CA PHE A 55 35.06 13.92 10.52
C PHE A 55 35.43 14.30 9.08
N ARG A 56 35.50 15.61 8.77
CA ARG A 56 35.97 16.10 7.46
C ARG A 56 37.34 15.54 7.13
N TRP A 57 38.29 15.69 8.05
CA TRP A 57 39.66 15.25 7.87
C TRP A 57 39.80 13.76 7.52
N ILE A 58 39.04 12.87 8.22
CA ILE A 58 39.07 11.42 7.95
C ILE A 58 38.33 11.09 6.66
N SER A 59 37.25 11.81 6.34
CA SER A 59 36.48 11.68 5.12
C SER A 59 37.32 11.96 3.87
N GLU A 60 38.12 13.03 3.89
CA GLU A 60 39.05 13.37 2.81
C GLU A 60 40.09 12.26 2.61
N ARG A 61 40.73 11.80 3.69
CA ARG A 61 41.76 10.75 3.64
C ARG A 61 41.20 9.39 3.16
N LYS A 62 39.96 9.15 3.39
CA LYS A 62 39.27 7.93 2.92
C LYS A 62 38.54 8.09 1.58
N TYR A 63 38.72 9.24 0.93
CA TYR A 63 38.08 9.56 -0.36
C TYR A 63 36.53 9.44 -0.31
N TYR A 64 35.94 9.67 0.88
CA TYR A 64 34.50 9.69 1.03
C TYR A 64 33.87 10.96 0.44
N THR A 65 34.59 12.11 0.55
CA THR A 65 34.12 13.40 0.01
C THR A 65 33.74 13.38 -1.46
N ASN A 66 34.37 12.50 -2.24
CA ASN A 66 34.14 12.35 -3.68
C ASN A 66 33.32 11.06 -4.02
N ASN A 67 32.85 10.34 -3.00
CA ASN A 67 32.15 9.07 -3.20
C ASN A 67 30.99 8.93 -2.21
N ILE A 68 30.08 9.88 -2.29
CA ILE A 68 28.87 9.87 -1.46
C ILE A 68 27.93 8.79 -1.99
N LYS A 69 27.41 7.99 -1.07
CA LYS A 69 26.39 6.96 -1.37
C LYS A 69 25.09 7.41 -0.73
N SER A 70 24.09 7.69 -1.58
CA SER A 70 22.74 7.98 -1.12
C SER A 70 22.11 6.78 -0.42
N GLY A 71 21.16 7.01 0.50
CA GLY A 71 20.43 5.97 1.18
C GLY A 71 20.15 6.24 2.65
N ARG A 72 19.57 5.27 3.33
CA ARG A 72 19.24 5.29 4.75
C ARG A 72 20.29 4.49 5.54
N TYR A 73 20.92 5.15 6.51
CA TYR A 73 21.98 4.56 7.31
C TYR A 73 21.65 4.60 8.80
N LEU A 74 21.90 3.49 9.49
CA LEU A 74 21.76 3.40 10.94
C LEU A 74 23.05 3.82 11.60
N ILE A 75 23.02 4.94 12.34
CA ILE A 75 24.13 5.44 13.14
C ILE A 75 23.89 5.05 14.59
N LYS A 76 24.92 4.53 15.25
CA LYS A 76 24.89 4.13 16.66
C LYS A 76 25.65 5.14 17.52
N ASP A 77 25.15 5.33 18.72
CA ASP A 77 25.84 6.12 19.72
C ASP A 77 27.24 5.58 19.99
N GLY A 78 28.18 6.47 20.26
CA GLY A 78 29.56 6.11 20.53
C GLY A 78 30.42 5.75 19.32
N MET A 79 29.87 5.71 18.09
CA MET A 79 30.65 5.44 16.89
C MET A 79 31.81 6.45 16.76
N ASN A 80 32.97 5.98 16.29
CA ASN A 80 34.10 6.82 15.92
C ASN A 80 34.03 7.21 14.43
N ASN A 81 34.91 8.14 14.03
CA ASN A 81 34.97 8.63 12.65
C ASN A 81 35.31 7.52 11.65
N ASN A 82 36.14 6.55 12.02
CA ASN A 82 36.50 5.45 11.12
C ASN A 82 35.32 4.55 10.81
N GLU A 83 34.52 4.24 11.82
CA GLU A 83 33.31 3.42 11.68
C GLU A 83 32.27 4.15 10.85
N LEU A 84 31.99 5.41 11.17
CA LEU A 84 30.99 6.20 10.44
C LEU A 84 31.36 6.37 8.97
N VAL A 85 32.58 6.80 8.67
CA VAL A 85 33.04 6.99 7.27
C VAL A 85 33.05 5.66 6.52
N ASN A 86 33.45 4.56 7.14
CA ASN A 86 33.41 3.24 6.50
C ASN A 86 31.98 2.79 6.22
N LEU A 87 31.02 3.03 7.14
CA LEU A 87 29.61 2.76 6.94
C LEU A 87 29.06 3.51 5.72
N LEU A 88 29.22 4.83 5.71
CA LEU A 88 28.67 5.71 4.68
C LEU A 88 29.32 5.45 3.30
N ARG A 89 30.66 5.31 3.27
CA ARG A 89 31.41 5.02 2.03
C ARG A 89 31.09 3.66 1.42
N SER A 90 30.83 2.66 2.26
CA SER A 90 30.51 1.30 1.78
C SER A 90 29.15 1.22 1.11
N GLY A 91 28.21 2.14 1.39
CA GLY A 91 26.84 2.08 0.90
C GLY A 91 26.01 0.99 1.56
N ARG A 92 26.42 0.48 2.73
CA ARG A 92 25.63 -0.52 3.49
C ARG A 92 24.42 0.14 4.13
N GLN A 93 23.41 0.33 3.30
CA GLN A 93 22.13 0.91 3.71
C GLN A 93 21.34 -0.05 4.60
N THR A 94 20.49 0.53 5.45
CA THR A 94 19.46 -0.21 6.18
C THR A 94 18.15 -0.11 5.40
N PRO A 95 17.51 -1.22 5.00
CA PRO A 95 16.24 -1.20 4.27
C PRO A 95 15.12 -0.51 5.04
N VAL A 96 14.13 -0.02 4.30
CA VAL A 96 12.86 0.50 4.82
C VAL A 96 11.78 -0.53 4.55
N ASN A 97 10.92 -0.79 5.52
CA ASN A 97 9.72 -1.57 5.34
C ASN A 97 8.63 -0.66 4.76
N VAL A 98 8.40 -0.78 3.46
CA VAL A 98 7.34 -0.07 2.76
C VAL A 98 6.04 -0.85 2.90
N VAL A 99 5.03 -0.22 3.49
CA VAL A 99 3.72 -0.83 3.74
C VAL A 99 2.65 -0.06 3.00
N PHE A 100 1.81 -0.78 2.26
CA PHE A 100 0.60 -0.23 1.69
C PHE A 100 -0.55 -1.22 1.83
N ASN A 101 -1.65 -0.74 2.36
CA ASN A 101 -2.88 -1.47 2.55
C ASN A 101 -4.05 -0.49 2.57
N ASN A 102 -5.26 -1.00 2.33
CA ASN A 102 -6.51 -0.23 2.40
C ASN A 102 -6.51 1.11 1.62
N VAL A 103 -5.76 1.17 0.55
CA VAL A 103 -5.66 2.34 -0.35
C VAL A 103 -6.84 2.33 -1.32
N ARG A 104 -7.45 3.49 -1.56
CA ARG A 104 -8.62 3.61 -2.44
C ARG A 104 -8.29 4.08 -3.84
N THR A 105 -7.37 5.04 -3.97
CA THR A 105 -7.04 5.62 -5.28
C THR A 105 -5.57 5.45 -5.63
N LYS A 106 -5.23 5.64 -6.88
CA LYS A 106 -3.84 5.61 -7.37
C LYS A 106 -3.02 6.75 -6.80
N GLU A 107 -3.65 7.90 -6.65
CA GLU A 107 -3.07 9.11 -6.07
C GLU A 107 -2.74 8.87 -4.58
N GLU A 108 -3.67 8.28 -3.84
CA GLU A 108 -3.44 7.88 -2.45
C GLU A 108 -2.31 6.84 -2.34
N PHE A 109 -2.25 5.89 -3.28
CA PHE A 109 -1.16 4.91 -3.35
C PHE A 109 0.19 5.58 -3.56
N ALA A 110 0.30 6.43 -4.58
CA ALA A 110 1.54 7.13 -4.91
C ALA A 110 2.01 8.02 -3.75
N SER A 111 1.09 8.75 -3.12
CA SER A 111 1.37 9.56 -1.93
C SER A 111 1.85 8.70 -0.75
N ASN A 112 1.21 7.57 -0.50
CA ASN A 112 1.60 6.65 0.58
C ASN A 112 3.04 6.12 0.39
N ILE A 113 3.42 5.74 -0.82
CA ILE A 113 4.79 5.29 -1.13
C ILE A 113 5.80 6.44 -0.96
N ALA A 114 5.49 7.64 -1.47
CA ALA A 114 6.35 8.81 -1.40
C ALA A 114 6.66 9.24 0.05
N HIS A 115 5.79 8.97 1.00
CA HIS A 115 6.06 9.22 2.42
C HIS A 115 7.03 8.22 3.07
N GLN A 116 7.31 7.09 2.43
CA GLN A 116 8.10 6.01 3.00
C GLN A 116 9.50 5.87 2.37
N ILE A 117 9.67 6.29 1.13
CA ILE A 117 10.93 6.26 0.38
C ILE A 117 11.18 7.59 -0.33
N GLU A 118 12.34 7.76 -0.96
CA GLU A 118 12.76 9.02 -1.59
C GLU A 118 11.93 9.43 -2.83
N LEU A 119 11.09 8.54 -3.36
CA LEU A 119 10.33 8.81 -4.57
C LEU A 119 9.31 9.94 -4.40
N ASP A 120 9.15 10.72 -5.46
CA ASP A 120 8.06 11.70 -5.57
C ASP A 120 6.76 11.03 -6.02
N SER A 121 5.62 11.47 -5.44
CA SER A 121 4.30 10.90 -5.73
C SER A 121 3.85 11.11 -7.18
N VAL A 122 4.23 12.23 -7.79
CA VAL A 122 3.90 12.53 -9.20
C VAL A 122 4.66 11.56 -10.11
N GLN A 123 5.95 11.35 -9.86
CA GLN A 123 6.76 10.40 -10.63
C GLN A 123 6.22 8.97 -10.54
N ILE A 124 5.77 8.54 -9.35
CA ILE A 124 5.15 7.22 -9.18
C ILE A 124 3.87 7.13 -10.00
N LEU A 125 3.01 8.13 -9.90
CA LEU A 125 1.72 8.14 -10.60
C LEU A 125 1.90 8.16 -12.11
N GLU A 126 2.78 9.02 -12.64
CA GLU A 126 3.09 9.08 -14.07
C GLU A 126 3.62 7.74 -14.59
N ALA A 127 4.57 7.13 -13.88
CA ALA A 127 5.15 5.83 -14.26
C ALA A 127 4.11 4.70 -14.19
N MET A 128 3.20 4.73 -13.21
CA MET A 128 2.09 3.77 -13.13
C MET A 128 1.10 3.90 -14.27
N LEU A 129 0.96 5.08 -14.87
CA LEU A 129 0.01 5.36 -15.95
C LEU A 129 0.67 5.33 -17.33
N ASP A 130 1.98 5.14 -17.41
CA ASP A 130 2.70 5.04 -18.68
C ASP A 130 2.24 3.80 -19.46
N THR A 131 1.77 4.02 -20.67
CA THR A 131 1.30 2.96 -21.57
C THR A 131 2.42 2.00 -21.98
N ALA A 132 3.68 2.45 -22.03
CA ALA A 132 4.84 1.61 -22.28
C ALA A 132 5.06 0.60 -21.12
N PHE A 133 4.73 0.98 -19.90
CA PHE A 133 4.75 0.08 -18.73
C PHE A 133 3.51 -0.83 -18.69
N LEU A 134 2.32 -0.29 -18.96
CA LEU A 134 1.05 -1.01 -18.80
C LEU A 134 0.79 -2.07 -19.87
N ASN A 135 1.04 -1.73 -21.15
CA ASN A 135 0.68 -2.60 -22.28
C ASN A 135 1.32 -3.99 -22.23
N PRO A 136 2.63 -4.16 -21.91
CA PRO A 136 3.23 -5.48 -21.80
C PRO A 136 2.64 -6.34 -20.68
N LEU A 137 2.01 -5.72 -19.67
CA LEU A 137 1.38 -6.40 -18.55
C LEU A 137 -0.09 -6.73 -18.81
N GLY A 138 -0.66 -6.26 -19.93
CA GLY A 138 -2.10 -6.38 -20.24
C GLY A 138 -2.97 -5.48 -19.36
N LEU A 139 -2.38 -4.45 -18.75
CA LEU A 139 -3.06 -3.52 -17.85
C LEU A 139 -3.40 -2.20 -18.56
N ASN A 140 -4.26 -1.43 -17.93
CA ASN A 140 -4.61 -0.07 -18.32
C ASN A 140 -4.77 0.83 -17.08
N ALA A 141 -5.06 2.11 -17.28
CA ALA A 141 -5.19 3.09 -16.21
C ALA A 141 -6.30 2.75 -15.17
N TYR A 142 -7.26 1.91 -15.51
CA TYR A 142 -8.33 1.48 -14.60
C TYR A 142 -7.96 0.23 -13.82
N THR A 143 -7.14 -0.64 -14.40
CA THR A 143 -6.78 -1.94 -13.83
C THR A 143 -5.40 -1.97 -13.18
N VAL A 144 -4.57 -0.92 -13.35
CA VAL A 144 -3.19 -0.90 -12.82
C VAL A 144 -3.11 -1.16 -11.31
N SER A 145 -4.11 -0.75 -10.55
CA SER A 145 -4.15 -1.01 -9.09
C SER A 145 -4.15 -2.50 -8.77
N SER A 146 -4.59 -3.38 -9.68
CA SER A 146 -4.56 -4.83 -9.48
C SER A 146 -3.14 -5.43 -9.49
N LEU A 147 -2.15 -4.67 -9.97
CA LEU A 147 -0.74 -5.05 -9.92
C LEU A 147 -0.21 -5.11 -8.47
N PHE A 148 -0.70 -4.24 -7.60
CA PHE A 148 -0.14 -4.04 -6.28
C PHE A 148 -0.83 -4.95 -5.26
N ILE A 149 -0.05 -5.88 -4.70
CA ILE A 149 -0.54 -6.80 -3.67
C ILE A 149 -0.24 -6.20 -2.30
N PRO A 150 -1.25 -5.93 -1.44
CA PRO A 150 -1.01 -5.35 -0.12
C PRO A 150 -0.14 -6.26 0.74
N ASN A 151 1.02 -5.74 1.15
CA ASN A 151 1.97 -6.43 2.02
C ASN A 151 2.98 -5.41 2.58
N THR A 152 3.97 -5.92 3.30
CA THR A 152 5.17 -5.19 3.71
C THR A 152 6.32 -5.64 2.82
N TYR A 153 7.00 -4.68 2.19
CA TYR A 153 8.11 -4.92 1.28
C TYR A 153 9.36 -4.18 1.75
N GLU A 154 10.49 -4.87 1.77
CA GLU A 154 11.77 -4.22 2.02
C GLU A 154 12.29 -3.55 0.76
N PHE A 155 12.59 -2.26 0.86
CA PHE A 155 13.24 -1.45 -0.17
C PHE A 155 14.40 -0.66 0.41
N TYR A 156 15.37 -0.31 -0.40
CA TYR A 156 16.27 0.78 -0.06
C TYR A 156 15.52 2.11 -0.17
N TRP A 157 15.80 3.02 0.76
CA TRP A 157 15.10 4.30 0.82
C TRP A 157 15.21 5.11 -0.49
N ASN A 158 16.36 5.04 -1.15
CA ASN A 158 16.65 5.69 -2.44
C ASN A 158 16.32 4.81 -3.67
N THR A 159 15.42 3.84 -3.54
CA THR A 159 14.96 3.04 -4.67
C THR A 159 14.29 3.92 -5.71
N ASN A 160 14.71 3.84 -6.97
CA ASN A 160 14.10 4.58 -8.07
C ASN A 160 12.76 3.96 -8.52
N VAL A 161 11.96 4.73 -9.26
CA VAL A 161 10.60 4.33 -9.68
C VAL A 161 10.61 3.06 -10.55
N THR A 162 11.56 2.93 -11.45
CA THR A 162 11.67 1.73 -12.32
C THR A 162 11.94 0.48 -11.50
N SER A 163 12.86 0.54 -10.55
CA SER A 163 13.17 -0.58 -9.66
C SER A 163 11.99 -0.91 -8.74
N PHE A 164 11.28 0.11 -8.25
CA PHE A 164 10.09 -0.08 -7.44
C PHE A 164 9.00 -0.81 -8.24
N LEU A 165 8.65 -0.33 -9.42
CA LEU A 165 7.63 -0.96 -10.27
C LEU A 165 8.03 -2.37 -10.73
N SER A 166 9.30 -2.58 -11.10
CA SER A 166 9.80 -3.90 -11.46
C SER A 166 9.67 -4.91 -10.31
N ARG A 167 9.94 -4.47 -9.07
CA ARG A 167 9.73 -5.30 -7.89
C ARG A 167 8.25 -5.60 -7.69
N MET A 168 7.34 -4.65 -7.90
CA MET A 168 5.89 -4.88 -7.79
C MET A 168 5.40 -5.88 -8.83
N VAL A 169 5.91 -5.82 -10.06
CA VAL A 169 5.62 -6.83 -11.11
C VAL A 169 6.07 -8.22 -10.67
N ALA A 170 7.28 -8.35 -10.13
CA ALA A 170 7.79 -9.63 -9.64
C ALA A 170 6.92 -10.20 -8.50
N GLU A 171 6.54 -9.35 -7.53
CA GLU A 171 5.66 -9.76 -6.42
C GLU A 171 4.25 -10.16 -6.90
N HIS A 172 3.70 -9.45 -7.89
CA HIS A 172 2.45 -9.82 -8.52
C HIS A 172 2.54 -11.18 -9.21
N HIS A 173 3.63 -11.45 -9.96
CA HIS A 173 3.84 -12.75 -10.58
C HIS A 173 3.97 -13.86 -9.54
N HIS A 174 4.68 -13.62 -8.45
CA HIS A 174 4.83 -14.57 -7.36
C HIS A 174 3.49 -14.85 -6.65
N PHE A 175 2.71 -13.80 -6.40
CA PHE A 175 1.38 -13.92 -5.79
C PHE A 175 0.41 -14.75 -6.64
N TRP A 176 0.35 -14.49 -7.95
CA TRP A 176 -0.48 -15.23 -8.90
C TRP A 176 0.19 -16.55 -9.33
N ASN A 177 0.39 -17.44 -8.35
CA ASN A 177 0.90 -18.79 -8.60
C ASN A 177 -0.14 -19.63 -9.37
N ASP A 178 0.26 -20.83 -9.77
CA ASP A 178 -0.59 -21.69 -10.62
C ASP A 178 -1.90 -22.09 -9.96
N SER A 179 -1.90 -22.25 -8.63
CA SER A 179 -3.14 -22.54 -7.87
C SER A 179 -4.14 -21.39 -7.97
N ARG A 180 -3.71 -20.11 -7.75
CA ARG A 180 -4.59 -18.94 -7.87
C ARG A 180 -5.06 -18.73 -9.31
N LYS A 181 -4.17 -18.90 -10.29
CA LYS A 181 -4.53 -18.83 -11.72
C LYS A 181 -5.57 -19.88 -12.10
N ALA A 182 -5.40 -21.12 -11.64
CA ALA A 182 -6.37 -22.19 -11.91
C ALA A 182 -7.75 -21.88 -11.31
N LYS A 183 -7.79 -21.36 -10.08
CA LYS A 183 -9.05 -20.95 -9.43
C LYS A 183 -9.73 -19.80 -10.17
N ALA A 184 -9.00 -18.76 -10.59
CA ALA A 184 -9.53 -17.66 -11.37
C ALA A 184 -10.14 -18.17 -12.70
N LYS A 185 -9.44 -19.08 -13.39
CA LYS A 185 -9.92 -19.72 -14.62
C LYS A 185 -11.23 -20.52 -14.40
N LEU A 186 -11.36 -21.23 -13.28
CA LEU A 186 -12.60 -21.94 -12.92
C LEU A 186 -13.78 -20.99 -12.69
N LEU A 187 -13.51 -19.75 -12.29
CA LEU A 187 -14.52 -18.71 -12.14
C LEU A 187 -14.86 -18.01 -13.47
N ASN A 188 -14.11 -18.26 -14.55
CA ASN A 188 -14.10 -17.50 -15.80
C ASN A 188 -13.80 -16.02 -15.57
N LEU A 189 -12.86 -15.71 -14.67
CA LEU A 189 -12.42 -14.36 -14.37
C LEU A 189 -10.92 -14.21 -14.67
N THR A 190 -10.53 -13.03 -15.16
CA THR A 190 -9.12 -12.62 -15.21
C THR A 190 -8.61 -12.31 -13.80
N LYS A 191 -7.30 -12.13 -13.65
CA LYS A 191 -6.70 -11.73 -12.36
C LYS A 191 -7.25 -10.36 -11.91
N GLU A 192 -7.36 -9.42 -12.85
CA GLU A 192 -7.85 -8.07 -12.64
C GLU A 192 -9.33 -8.07 -12.23
N GLU A 193 -10.13 -8.94 -12.82
CA GLU A 193 -11.53 -9.12 -12.46
C GLU A 193 -11.69 -9.76 -11.08
N VAL A 194 -10.83 -10.71 -10.70
CA VAL A 194 -10.79 -11.25 -9.33
C VAL A 194 -10.46 -10.14 -8.32
N VAL A 195 -9.45 -9.31 -8.60
CA VAL A 195 -9.07 -8.18 -7.71
C VAL A 195 -10.21 -7.16 -7.66
N THR A 196 -10.85 -6.88 -8.80
CA THR A 196 -12.00 -5.98 -8.87
C THR A 196 -13.15 -6.48 -7.99
N LEU A 197 -13.53 -7.76 -8.11
CA LEU A 197 -14.57 -8.35 -7.26
C LEU A 197 -14.15 -8.36 -5.78
N ALA A 198 -12.91 -8.69 -5.49
CA ALA A 198 -12.37 -8.69 -4.11
C ALA A 198 -12.45 -7.30 -3.46
N SER A 199 -12.18 -6.23 -4.23
CA SER A 199 -12.29 -4.85 -3.74
C SER A 199 -13.74 -4.49 -3.36
N ILE A 200 -14.72 -5.02 -4.10
CA ILE A 200 -16.14 -4.84 -3.79
C ILE A 200 -16.50 -5.64 -2.53
N VAL A 201 -16.14 -6.91 -2.48
CA VAL A 201 -16.44 -7.81 -1.34
C VAL A 201 -15.88 -7.24 -0.03
N GLU A 202 -14.66 -6.74 -0.05
CA GLU A 202 -14.03 -6.16 1.15
C GLU A 202 -14.73 -4.89 1.64
N LYS A 203 -15.30 -4.10 0.73
CA LYS A 203 -16.02 -2.87 1.09
C LYS A 203 -17.48 -3.12 1.48
N GLU A 204 -18.05 -4.27 1.15
CA GLU A 204 -19.39 -4.65 1.56
C GLU A 204 -19.45 -5.16 3.00
N THR A 205 -18.43 -5.87 3.46
CA THR A 205 -18.44 -6.42 4.82
C THR A 205 -17.09 -6.27 5.52
N LEU A 206 -17.13 -5.79 6.75
CA LEU A 206 -15.98 -5.79 7.66
C LEU A 206 -15.75 -7.17 8.29
N GLN A 207 -16.75 -8.05 8.23
CA GLN A 207 -16.68 -9.40 8.78
C GLN A 207 -15.94 -10.33 7.83
N LYS A 208 -14.66 -10.55 8.10
CA LYS A 208 -13.76 -11.36 7.26
C LYS A 208 -14.29 -12.77 7.00
N SER A 209 -14.95 -13.37 7.97
CA SER A 209 -15.59 -14.71 7.86
C SER A 209 -16.77 -14.74 6.87
N GLU A 210 -17.38 -13.59 6.58
CA GLU A 210 -18.52 -13.46 5.67
C GLU A 210 -18.08 -13.20 4.22
N GLN A 211 -16.86 -12.73 3.99
CA GLN A 211 -16.36 -12.41 2.65
C GLN A 211 -16.52 -13.54 1.63
N PRO A 212 -16.26 -14.83 1.93
CA PRO A 212 -16.49 -15.91 0.98
C PRO A 212 -17.97 -16.09 0.59
N VAL A 213 -18.91 -15.79 1.50
CA VAL A 213 -20.35 -15.84 1.25
C VAL A 213 -20.76 -14.67 0.35
N VAL A 214 -20.30 -13.46 0.64
CA VAL A 214 -20.54 -12.26 -0.17
C VAL A 214 -19.97 -12.44 -1.57
N ALA A 215 -18.77 -13.00 -1.70
CA ALA A 215 -18.15 -13.34 -2.99
C ALA A 215 -19.05 -14.30 -3.80
N GLY A 216 -19.56 -15.35 -3.15
CA GLY A 216 -20.49 -16.30 -3.77
C GLY A 216 -21.78 -15.64 -4.26
N LEU A 217 -22.34 -14.71 -3.49
CA LEU A 217 -23.52 -13.94 -3.89
C LEU A 217 -23.25 -13.13 -5.17
N TYR A 218 -22.15 -12.41 -5.23
CA TYR A 218 -21.81 -11.62 -6.41
C TYR A 218 -21.49 -12.48 -7.63
N LEU A 219 -20.79 -13.60 -7.47
CA LEU A 219 -20.57 -14.58 -8.54
C LEU A 219 -21.89 -15.15 -9.06
N ASN A 220 -22.88 -15.41 -8.19
CA ASN A 220 -24.21 -15.85 -8.61
C ASN A 220 -24.93 -14.75 -9.42
N ARG A 221 -24.83 -13.49 -9.01
CA ARG A 221 -25.39 -12.36 -9.79
C ARG A 221 -24.73 -12.22 -11.15
N LEU A 222 -23.41 -12.33 -11.23
CA LEU A 222 -22.66 -12.30 -12.50
C LEU A 222 -23.15 -13.42 -13.45
N LYS A 223 -23.24 -14.66 -12.97
CA LYS A 223 -23.74 -15.81 -13.75
C LYS A 223 -25.18 -15.62 -14.28
N LYS A 224 -26.01 -14.90 -13.53
CA LYS A 224 -27.39 -14.58 -13.92
C LYS A 224 -27.52 -13.25 -14.68
N SER A 225 -26.44 -12.61 -15.07
CA SER A 225 -26.41 -11.28 -15.73
C SER A 225 -27.21 -10.23 -14.96
N MET A 226 -27.25 -10.34 -13.63
CA MET A 226 -27.81 -9.35 -12.71
C MET A 226 -26.83 -8.24 -12.47
N LYS A 227 -27.33 -7.02 -12.22
CA LYS A 227 -26.51 -5.90 -11.74
C LYS A 227 -26.00 -6.21 -10.33
N LEU A 228 -24.74 -5.85 -10.00
CA LEU A 228 -24.20 -6.13 -8.67
C LEU A 228 -24.85 -5.26 -7.59
N GLN A 229 -25.20 -4.01 -7.91
CA GLN A 229 -25.90 -3.08 -7.02
C GLN A 229 -25.15 -2.89 -5.68
N SER A 230 -23.87 -2.64 -5.78
CA SER A 230 -22.98 -2.41 -4.65
C SER A 230 -22.82 -0.91 -4.37
N ASP A 231 -23.22 -0.46 -3.18
CA ASP A 231 -23.10 0.93 -2.76
C ASP A 231 -21.65 1.44 -2.77
N PRO A 232 -20.63 0.67 -2.33
CA PRO A 232 -19.22 1.06 -2.44
C PRO A 232 -18.77 1.45 -3.84
N THR A 233 -19.33 0.85 -4.89
CA THR A 233 -18.99 1.20 -6.28
C THR A 233 -19.53 2.57 -6.68
N VAL A 234 -20.68 2.97 -6.13
CA VAL A 234 -21.25 4.32 -6.33
C VAL A 234 -20.44 5.37 -5.57
N ILE A 235 -20.06 5.09 -4.34
CA ILE A 235 -19.18 5.97 -3.53
C ILE A 235 -17.87 6.22 -4.25
N PHE A 236 -17.24 5.16 -4.77
CA PHE A 236 -16.01 5.26 -5.55
C PHE A 236 -16.21 6.06 -6.84
N ALA A 237 -17.31 5.83 -7.55
CA ALA A 237 -17.65 6.55 -8.78
C ALA A 237 -17.80 8.06 -8.57
N ILE A 238 -18.38 8.48 -7.43
CA ILE A 238 -18.56 9.89 -7.06
C ILE A 238 -17.23 10.50 -6.59
N GLY A 239 -16.33 9.70 -5.97
CA GLY A 239 -15.06 10.16 -5.43
C GLY A 239 -15.15 10.85 -4.06
N ASP A 240 -16.33 10.90 -3.46
CA ASP A 240 -16.54 11.43 -2.10
C ASP A 240 -16.65 10.29 -1.10
N PHE A 241 -15.53 9.99 -0.46
CA PHE A 241 -15.43 8.91 0.52
C PHE A 241 -15.97 9.26 1.92
N SER A 242 -16.50 10.46 2.11
CA SER A 242 -17.22 10.87 3.32
C SER A 242 -18.67 10.39 3.33
N ILE A 243 -19.21 9.96 2.19
CA ILE A 243 -20.56 9.43 2.03
C ILE A 243 -20.71 8.17 2.88
N ARG A 244 -21.56 8.24 3.92
CA ARG A 244 -21.89 7.10 4.77
C ARG A 244 -23.15 6.36 4.32
N ARG A 245 -23.98 7.00 3.49
CA ARG A 245 -25.23 6.44 2.96
C ARG A 245 -25.45 6.93 1.54
N VAL A 246 -25.57 5.99 0.62
CA VAL A 246 -25.93 6.25 -0.77
C VAL A 246 -27.42 6.58 -0.86
N LEU A 247 -27.76 7.69 -1.49
CA LEU A 247 -29.13 8.16 -1.70
C LEU A 247 -29.62 7.78 -3.10
N LYS A 248 -30.96 7.83 -3.31
CA LYS A 248 -31.56 7.52 -4.63
C LYS A 248 -31.02 8.37 -5.78
N LYS A 249 -30.61 9.61 -5.51
CA LYS A 249 -29.97 10.50 -6.51
C LYS A 249 -28.59 9.98 -6.91
N ASP A 250 -27.83 9.44 -5.96
CA ASP A 250 -26.44 8.97 -6.16
C ASP A 250 -26.42 7.69 -7.01
N LEU A 251 -27.46 6.84 -6.91
CA LEU A 251 -27.62 5.64 -7.74
C LEU A 251 -27.73 5.96 -9.24
N LYS A 252 -28.04 7.22 -9.59
CA LYS A 252 -28.16 7.66 -10.99
C LYS A 252 -26.83 8.22 -11.54
N TYR A 253 -25.80 8.34 -10.69
CA TYR A 253 -24.51 8.90 -11.11
C TYR A 253 -23.93 8.12 -12.30
N ASP A 254 -23.58 8.84 -13.37
CA ASP A 254 -23.10 8.21 -14.60
C ASP A 254 -21.61 7.93 -14.55
N SER A 255 -21.27 6.66 -14.39
CA SER A 255 -19.88 6.20 -14.31
C SER A 255 -19.82 4.71 -14.64
N PRO A 256 -18.78 4.24 -15.33
CA PRO A 256 -18.54 2.83 -15.59
C PRO A 256 -18.29 2.00 -14.32
N TYR A 257 -18.06 2.66 -13.19
CA TYR A 257 -17.98 2.02 -11.88
C TYR A 257 -19.35 1.77 -11.25
N ASN A 258 -20.42 2.45 -11.70
CA ASN A 258 -21.74 2.35 -11.07
C ASN A 258 -22.44 1.03 -11.40
N THR A 259 -22.38 0.08 -10.48
CA THR A 259 -22.99 -1.25 -10.64
C THR A 259 -24.53 -1.28 -10.46
N TYR A 260 -25.17 -0.14 -10.18
CA TYR A 260 -26.63 0.03 -10.30
C TYR A 260 -27.05 0.37 -11.72
N LYS A 261 -26.17 0.97 -12.53
CA LYS A 261 -26.44 1.31 -13.93
C LYS A 261 -25.98 0.21 -14.88
N HIS A 262 -24.80 -0.33 -14.66
CA HIS A 262 -24.15 -1.29 -15.53
C HIS A 262 -24.23 -2.72 -14.99
N LYS A 263 -24.34 -3.71 -15.88
CA LYS A 263 -24.23 -5.13 -15.57
C LYS A 263 -22.77 -5.55 -15.58
N GLY A 264 -22.44 -6.61 -14.86
CA GLY A 264 -21.07 -7.12 -14.79
C GLY A 264 -20.24 -6.44 -13.72
N LEU A 265 -18.95 -6.69 -13.76
CA LEU A 265 -17.97 -6.00 -12.93
C LEU A 265 -17.72 -4.57 -13.44
N PRO A 266 -17.35 -3.61 -12.57
CA PRO A 266 -16.86 -2.32 -13.01
C PRO A 266 -15.52 -2.48 -13.75
N ILE A 267 -15.08 -1.39 -14.42
CA ILE A 267 -13.89 -1.37 -15.29
C ILE A 267 -12.56 -1.59 -14.56
N GLY A 268 -12.55 -1.61 -13.24
CA GLY A 268 -11.39 -1.84 -12.40
C GLY A 268 -11.73 -1.86 -10.92
N PRO A 269 -10.77 -2.14 -10.04
CA PRO A 269 -10.98 -2.21 -8.60
C PRO A 269 -11.32 -0.84 -8.01
N ILE A 270 -12.14 -0.83 -6.96
CA ILE A 270 -12.59 0.36 -6.21
C ILE A 270 -11.73 0.64 -4.94
N SER A 271 -10.77 -0.19 -4.69
CA SER A 271 -9.72 -0.06 -3.67
C SER A 271 -8.67 -1.14 -3.91
N LEU A 272 -7.58 -1.05 -3.20
CA LEU A 272 -6.58 -2.12 -3.12
C LEU A 272 -7.05 -3.16 -2.11
N PRO A 273 -7.59 -4.33 -2.53
CA PRO A 273 -8.15 -5.31 -1.60
C PRO A 273 -7.04 -6.09 -0.91
N SER A 274 -7.28 -6.50 0.33
CA SER A 274 -6.38 -7.40 1.06
C SER A 274 -6.23 -8.77 0.37
N ILE A 275 -5.10 -9.44 0.62
CA ILE A 275 -4.88 -10.82 0.17
C ILE A 275 -6.04 -11.73 0.61
N GLN A 276 -6.56 -11.51 1.82
CA GLN A 276 -7.69 -12.27 2.33
C GLN A 276 -8.94 -12.09 1.50
N ALA A 277 -9.25 -10.88 1.05
CA ALA A 277 -10.41 -10.62 0.20
C ALA A 277 -10.25 -11.26 -1.19
N ILE A 278 -9.04 -11.23 -1.77
CA ILE A 278 -8.72 -11.93 -3.02
C ILE A 278 -8.92 -13.44 -2.85
N ASP A 279 -8.37 -14.01 -1.78
CA ASP A 279 -8.50 -15.43 -1.50
C ASP A 279 -9.97 -15.82 -1.17
N ALA A 280 -10.77 -14.92 -0.58
CA ALA A 280 -12.20 -15.13 -0.35
C ALA A 280 -13.00 -15.25 -1.68
N VAL A 281 -12.62 -14.49 -2.71
CA VAL A 281 -13.21 -14.65 -4.06
C VAL A 281 -12.79 -15.97 -4.68
N LEU A 282 -11.49 -16.29 -4.64
CA LEU A 282 -10.95 -17.53 -5.24
C LEU A 282 -11.43 -18.81 -4.54
N ASN A 283 -11.83 -18.71 -3.27
CA ASN A 283 -12.34 -19.80 -2.45
C ASN A 283 -13.77 -19.51 -1.95
N TYR A 284 -14.58 -18.87 -2.78
CA TYR A 284 -15.93 -18.47 -2.39
C TYR A 284 -16.77 -19.64 -1.87
N GLN A 285 -17.67 -19.36 -0.97
CA GLN A 285 -18.62 -20.34 -0.48
C GLN A 285 -19.74 -20.56 -1.53
N LYS A 286 -19.95 -21.80 -1.94
CA LYS A 286 -21.02 -22.16 -2.89
C LYS A 286 -22.39 -22.13 -2.18
N HIS A 287 -23.32 -21.40 -2.76
CA HIS A 287 -24.72 -21.28 -2.33
C HIS A 287 -25.53 -20.60 -3.45
N ASP A 288 -26.85 -20.43 -3.24
CA ASP A 288 -27.75 -19.81 -4.23
C ASP A 288 -28.23 -18.41 -3.84
N TYR A 289 -27.57 -17.76 -2.88
CA TYR A 289 -27.97 -16.42 -2.47
C TYR A 289 -27.76 -15.39 -3.58
N LEU A 290 -28.72 -14.47 -3.70
CA LEU A 290 -28.73 -13.37 -4.67
C LEU A 290 -28.90 -12.02 -3.98
N PHE A 291 -29.31 -11.98 -2.71
CA PHE A 291 -29.61 -10.79 -1.95
C PHE A 291 -29.00 -10.89 -0.56
N MET A 292 -28.64 -9.73 0.00
CA MET A 292 -28.21 -9.57 1.38
C MET A 292 -28.74 -8.26 1.96
N CYS A 293 -28.91 -8.19 3.26
CA CYS A 293 -29.14 -6.96 4.02
C CYS A 293 -28.54 -7.11 5.42
N ALA A 294 -28.23 -5.99 6.06
CA ALA A 294 -27.69 -6.01 7.42
C ALA A 294 -28.63 -6.75 8.39
N LYS A 295 -28.05 -7.49 9.34
CA LYS A 295 -28.79 -8.17 10.40
C LYS A 295 -29.41 -7.18 11.39
N GLU A 296 -30.55 -7.54 11.89
CA GLU A 296 -31.34 -6.80 12.86
C GLU A 296 -30.69 -6.70 14.26
N ASP A 297 -29.71 -7.55 14.55
CA ASP A 297 -28.96 -7.57 15.82
C ASP A 297 -27.82 -6.54 15.85
N PHE A 298 -27.54 -5.85 14.73
CA PHE A 298 -26.46 -4.87 14.56
C PHE A 298 -25.05 -5.44 14.76
N SER A 299 -24.88 -6.76 14.59
CA SER A 299 -23.60 -7.45 14.69
C SER A 299 -22.59 -7.09 13.58
N GLY A 300 -23.05 -6.38 12.55
CA GLY A 300 -22.26 -6.09 11.34
C GLY A 300 -22.26 -7.24 10.33
N TYR A 301 -22.98 -8.32 10.60
CA TYR A 301 -23.24 -9.41 9.68
C TYR A 301 -24.47 -9.14 8.81
N HIS A 302 -24.68 -9.97 7.77
CA HIS A 302 -25.81 -9.89 6.87
C HIS A 302 -26.75 -11.09 6.96
N ASN A 303 -28.03 -10.86 6.68
CA ASN A 303 -28.98 -11.88 6.33
C ASN A 303 -28.96 -12.08 4.81
N PHE A 304 -28.71 -13.30 4.38
CA PHE A 304 -28.70 -13.68 2.95
C PHE A 304 -30.03 -14.26 2.53
N ALA A 305 -30.38 -14.07 1.24
CA ALA A 305 -31.62 -14.58 0.67
C ALA A 305 -31.44 -15.03 -0.78
N GLN A 306 -32.16 -16.07 -1.18
CA GLN A 306 -32.21 -16.57 -2.58
C GLN A 306 -33.23 -15.81 -3.42
N THR A 307 -34.32 -15.35 -2.80
CA THR A 307 -35.43 -14.67 -3.47
C THR A 307 -35.65 -13.26 -2.95
N ALA A 308 -36.26 -12.40 -3.78
CA ALA A 308 -36.64 -11.05 -3.39
C ALA A 308 -37.64 -11.05 -2.21
N ILE A 309 -38.56 -12.02 -2.15
CA ILE A 309 -39.55 -12.15 -1.05
C ILE A 309 -38.81 -12.32 0.29
N GLN A 310 -37.86 -13.27 0.35
CA GLN A 310 -37.04 -13.48 1.55
C GLN A 310 -36.22 -12.23 1.93
N HIS A 311 -35.66 -11.59 0.92
CA HIS A 311 -34.89 -10.34 1.14
C HIS A 311 -35.76 -9.23 1.74
N TYR A 312 -36.97 -9.02 1.20
CA TYR A 312 -37.88 -8.01 1.74
C TYR A 312 -38.30 -8.31 3.18
N ALA A 313 -38.54 -9.61 3.52
CA ALA A 313 -38.78 -10.01 4.90
C ALA A 313 -37.61 -9.72 5.84
N ASN A 314 -36.38 -10.04 5.43
CA ASN A 314 -35.19 -9.72 6.19
C ASN A 314 -34.98 -8.20 6.33
N ALA A 315 -35.16 -7.45 5.26
CA ALA A 315 -35.08 -5.99 5.29
C ALA A 315 -36.16 -5.33 6.19
N ALA A 316 -37.35 -5.94 6.28
CA ALA A 316 -38.39 -5.48 7.19
C ALA A 316 -38.00 -5.67 8.66
N LYS A 317 -37.38 -6.81 9.03
CA LYS A 317 -36.85 -7.06 10.38
C LYS A 317 -35.81 -6.01 10.75
N TYR A 318 -34.87 -5.74 9.85
CA TYR A 318 -33.82 -4.73 10.09
C TYR A 318 -34.40 -3.32 10.27
N ARG A 319 -35.37 -2.91 9.42
CA ARG A 319 -36.05 -1.62 9.55
C ARG A 319 -36.80 -1.51 10.88
N LYS A 320 -37.49 -2.59 11.31
CA LYS A 320 -38.16 -2.63 12.60
C LYS A 320 -37.17 -2.42 13.73
N ALA A 321 -36.04 -3.14 13.74
CA ALA A 321 -35.00 -2.98 14.78
C ALA A 321 -34.39 -1.58 14.82
N LEU A 322 -34.25 -0.90 13.67
CA LEU A 322 -33.85 0.52 13.62
C LEU A 322 -34.88 1.43 14.29
N ASN A 323 -36.18 1.23 13.99
CA ASN A 323 -37.27 2.01 14.55
C ASN A 323 -37.36 1.82 16.08
N ASP A 324 -37.26 0.57 16.54
CA ASP A 324 -37.32 0.21 17.98
C ASP A 324 -36.17 0.87 18.77
N ARG A 325 -35.05 1.18 18.12
CA ARG A 325 -33.90 1.91 18.71
C ARG A 325 -33.88 3.42 18.43
N ASN A 326 -34.94 3.98 17.82
CA ASN A 326 -35.02 5.36 17.38
C ASN A 326 -33.84 5.82 16.49
N ILE A 327 -33.21 4.90 15.77
CA ILE A 327 -32.15 5.21 14.83
C ILE A 327 -32.79 5.71 13.54
N LYS A 328 -32.87 7.04 13.39
CA LYS A 328 -33.29 7.67 12.12
C LYS A 328 -32.11 7.61 11.16
N ARG A 329 -32.24 6.85 10.11
CA ARG A 329 -31.27 6.82 9.00
C ARG A 329 -31.79 7.60 7.81
#